data_ac4ce1d3e59f64504d621370d9a2814d
#
_entry.id   ac4ce1d3e59f64504d621370d9a2814d
#
_cell.length_a   1.000
_cell.length_b   1.000
_cell.length_c   1.000
_cell.angle_alpha   90.00
_cell.angle_beta   90.00
_cell.angle_gamma   90.00
#
_symmetry.space_group_name_H-M   'P 1'
#
loop_
_entity.id
_entity.type
_entity.pdbx_description
1 polymer ?
#
loop_
_entity_poly.entity_id
_entity_poly.type
_entity_poly.pdbx_seq_one_letter_code
_entity_poly.pdbx_strand_id
1 'polypeptide(L)'
;MRELNKWKAERILTGEIHRPECRNEAAKRINCAFLSKQNDIDLSGLNLTTQPPGLQNFTSINLDENQLKHFDATTYDRLINLSLNSNALESINFPQG
;
A
#
# COMPACT_ATOMS: atom_id res chain seq x y z
N MET A 1 7.36 -7.54 10.99
CA MET A 1 5.98 -7.47 10.50
C MET A 1 5.57 -8.75 9.80
N ARG A 2 4.87 -9.57 10.53
CA ARG A 2 4.46 -10.88 10.02
C ARG A 2 3.50 -10.76 8.85
N GLU A 3 2.53 -9.85 8.98
CA GLU A 3 1.52 -9.67 7.95
C GLU A 3 2.11 -9.10 6.66
N LEU A 4 3.08 -8.21 6.79
CA LEU A 4 3.75 -7.62 5.62
C LEU A 4 4.56 -8.68 4.89
N ASN A 5 5.27 -9.55 5.63
CA ASN A 5 6.02 -10.63 5.01
C ASN A 5 5.11 -11.61 4.30
N LYS A 6 3.95 -11.89 4.87
CA LYS A 6 2.96 -12.76 4.25
C LYS A 6 2.43 -12.14 2.97
N TRP A 7 2.09 -10.85 3.00
CA TRP A 7 1.61 -10.13 1.82
C TRP A 7 2.67 -10.13 0.72
N LYS A 8 3.93 -9.88 1.08
CA LYS A 8 5.04 -9.86 0.14
C LYS A 8 5.20 -11.21 -0.57
N ALA A 9 4.94 -12.29 0.14
CA ALA A 9 5.15 -13.64 -0.37
C ALA A 9 3.93 -14.19 -1.12
N GLU A 10 2.82 -13.48 -1.14
CA GLU A 10 1.63 -13.93 -1.85
C GLU A 10 1.91 -14.06 -3.35
N ARG A 11 1.40 -15.13 -3.91
CA ARG A 11 1.49 -15.34 -5.35
C ARG A 11 0.22 -14.85 -6.00
N ILE A 12 0.38 -14.06 -7.02
CA ILE A 12 -0.74 -13.60 -7.80
C ILE A 12 -0.92 -14.58 -8.94
N LEU A 13 -1.98 -15.37 -8.84
CA LEU A 13 -2.29 -16.36 -9.87
C LEU A 13 -3.06 -15.71 -10.99
N THR A 14 -2.40 -14.86 -11.73
CA THR A 14 -2.95 -14.33 -12.97
C THR A 14 -2.17 -14.98 -14.09
N GLY A 15 -2.88 -15.49 -15.07
CA GLY A 15 -2.26 -16.14 -16.19
C GLY A 15 -1.41 -15.23 -17.06
N GLU A 16 -1.47 -13.95 -16.83
CA GLU A 16 -0.69 -12.98 -17.59
C GLU A 16 -0.05 -11.98 -16.65
N ILE A 17 1.27 -12.00 -16.62
CA ILE A 17 2.02 -11.04 -15.80
C ILE A 17 2.81 -10.16 -16.76
N HIS A 18 2.21 -9.05 -17.15
CA HIS A 18 2.89 -8.07 -17.99
C HIS A 18 3.85 -7.23 -17.19
N ARG A 19 3.51 -6.96 -15.94
CA ARG A 19 4.33 -6.19 -15.03
C ARG A 19 4.21 -6.77 -13.64
N PRO A 20 5.29 -7.36 -13.11
CA PRO A 20 5.23 -7.89 -11.75
C PRO A 20 5.08 -6.76 -10.74
N GLU A 21 4.34 -7.03 -9.69
CA GLU A 21 4.26 -6.10 -8.57
C GLU A 21 5.60 -6.01 -7.87
N CYS A 22 5.93 -4.80 -7.42
CA CYS A 22 7.16 -4.59 -6.68
C CYS A 22 6.90 -4.73 -5.18
N ARG A 23 6.37 -5.87 -4.77
CA ARG A 23 6.03 -6.10 -3.36
C ARG A 23 7.25 -6.11 -2.46
N ASN A 24 8.37 -6.61 -2.95
CA ASN A 24 9.61 -6.59 -2.17
C ASN A 24 10.06 -5.16 -1.88
N GLU A 25 9.97 -4.29 -2.88
CA GLU A 25 10.33 -2.89 -2.70
C GLU A 25 9.36 -2.19 -1.75
N ALA A 26 8.07 -2.47 -1.88
CA ALA A 26 7.08 -1.90 -0.99
C ALA A 26 7.33 -2.32 0.46
N ALA A 27 7.57 -3.60 0.68
CA ALA A 27 7.85 -4.11 2.02
C ALA A 27 9.11 -3.49 2.60
N LYS A 28 10.13 -3.31 1.77
CA LYS A 28 11.38 -2.68 2.19
C LYS A 28 11.15 -1.24 2.62
N ARG A 29 10.39 -0.48 1.84
CA ARG A 29 10.11 0.91 2.17
C ARG A 29 9.31 1.03 3.45
N ILE A 30 8.32 0.16 3.64
CA ILE A 30 7.48 0.18 4.84
C ILE A 30 8.32 -0.17 6.08
N ASN A 31 9.14 -1.20 6.00
CA ASN A 31 9.99 -1.58 7.12
C ASN A 31 11.00 -0.49 7.47
N CYS A 32 11.64 0.09 6.46
CA CYS A 32 12.61 1.16 6.71
C CYS A 32 11.94 2.38 7.34
N ALA A 33 10.77 2.77 6.84
CA ALA A 33 10.07 3.92 7.39
C ALA A 33 9.59 3.64 8.83
N PHE A 34 9.12 2.43 9.08
CA PHE A 34 8.68 2.03 10.41
C PHE A 34 9.82 2.07 11.42
N LEU A 35 10.97 1.50 11.04
CA LEU A 35 12.14 1.46 11.93
C LEU A 35 12.75 2.84 12.14
N SER A 36 12.61 3.72 11.15
CA SER A 36 13.10 5.10 11.26
C SER A 36 12.07 6.03 11.90
N LYS A 37 10.91 5.51 12.28
CA LYS A 37 9.81 6.28 12.88
C LYS A 37 9.35 7.44 12.00
N GLN A 38 9.34 7.21 10.70
CA GLN A 38 8.82 8.19 9.76
C GLN A 38 7.30 8.22 9.79
N ASN A 39 6.73 9.39 9.52
CA ASN A 39 5.28 9.56 9.49
C ASN A 39 4.71 9.48 8.09
N ASP A 40 5.57 9.49 7.08
CA ASP A 40 5.15 9.45 5.69
C ASP A 40 5.80 8.28 4.96
N ILE A 41 5.11 7.79 3.94
CA ILE A 41 5.60 6.68 3.13
C ILE A 41 5.26 6.93 1.67
N ASP A 42 6.21 6.69 0.79
CA ASP A 42 6.03 6.79 -0.66
C ASP A 42 6.10 5.40 -1.26
N LEU A 43 4.97 4.94 -1.77
CA LEU A 43 4.86 3.64 -2.44
C LEU A 43 4.39 3.80 -3.87
N SER A 44 4.66 4.97 -4.47
CA SER A 44 4.22 5.24 -5.83
C SER A 44 5.01 4.45 -6.86
N GLY A 45 4.36 4.14 -7.96
CA GLY A 45 5.03 3.53 -9.11
C GLY A 45 5.48 2.10 -8.90
N LEU A 46 4.87 1.35 -8.00
CA LEU A 46 5.29 -0.02 -7.68
C LEU A 46 4.38 -1.08 -8.28
N ASN A 47 3.41 -0.66 -9.08
CA ASN A 47 2.52 -1.57 -9.79
C ASN A 47 1.75 -2.51 -8.83
N LEU A 48 1.38 -2.02 -7.66
CA LEU A 48 0.70 -2.80 -6.65
C LEU A 48 -0.77 -3.00 -7.01
N THR A 49 -1.27 -4.21 -6.84
CA THR A 49 -2.69 -4.52 -7.08
C THR A 49 -3.50 -4.58 -5.79
N THR A 50 -2.83 -4.74 -4.64
CA THR A 50 -3.48 -4.74 -3.33
C THR A 50 -2.71 -3.84 -2.39
N GLN A 51 -3.43 -3.24 -1.43
CA GLN A 51 -2.77 -2.39 -0.45
C GLN A 51 -1.96 -3.24 0.53
N PRO A 52 -0.71 -2.84 0.83
CA PRO A 52 0.10 -3.58 1.79
C PRO A 52 -0.39 -3.33 3.21
N PRO A 53 -0.18 -4.32 4.10
CA PRO A 53 -0.49 -4.12 5.52
C PRO A 53 0.59 -3.26 6.18
N GLY A 54 0.26 -2.71 7.34
CA GLY A 54 1.21 -1.93 8.12
C GLY A 54 1.17 -0.43 7.84
N LEU A 55 0.23 0.04 7.02
CA LEU A 55 0.15 1.45 6.66
C LEU A 55 -0.59 2.30 7.70
N GLN A 56 -1.23 1.68 8.67
CA GLN A 56 -2.02 2.40 9.66
C GLN A 56 -1.18 3.26 10.60
N ASN A 57 0.13 3.08 10.58
CA ASN A 57 1.04 3.85 11.42
C ASN A 57 1.47 5.18 10.79
N PHE A 58 1.12 5.40 9.53
CA PHE A 58 1.56 6.58 8.81
C PHE A 58 0.46 7.63 8.75
N THR A 59 0.87 8.90 8.75
CA THR A 59 -0.04 10.01 8.60
C THR A 59 -0.15 10.47 7.16
N SER A 60 0.84 10.14 6.33
CA SER A 60 0.86 10.53 4.92
C SER A 60 1.28 9.33 4.08
N ILE A 61 0.43 8.96 3.12
CA ILE A 61 0.65 7.78 2.28
C ILE A 61 0.51 8.18 0.82
N ASN A 62 1.51 7.84 0.02
CA ASN A 62 1.48 8.05 -1.42
C ASN A 62 1.45 6.69 -2.12
N LEU A 63 0.33 6.40 -2.77
CA LEU A 63 0.14 5.17 -3.54
C LEU A 63 -0.18 5.49 -5.01
N ASP A 64 0.30 6.62 -5.49
CA ASP A 64 0.08 7.01 -6.88
C ASP A 64 0.70 5.99 -7.84
N GLU A 65 0.13 5.91 -9.04
CA GLU A 65 0.68 5.11 -10.12
C GLU A 65 0.82 3.63 -9.77
N ASN A 66 -0.16 3.11 -9.08
CA ASN A 66 -0.29 1.68 -8.84
C ASN A 66 -1.52 1.16 -9.57
N GLN A 67 -1.93 -0.06 -9.28
CA GLN A 67 -3.11 -0.66 -9.93
C GLN A 67 -4.09 -1.17 -8.89
N LEU A 68 -4.31 -0.37 -7.87
CA LEU A 68 -5.24 -0.71 -6.80
C LEU A 68 -6.67 -0.57 -7.29
N LYS A 69 -7.48 -1.57 -7.03
CA LYS A 69 -8.91 -1.53 -7.32
C LYS A 69 -9.73 -1.16 -6.09
N HIS A 70 -9.22 -1.51 -4.92
CA HIS A 70 -9.90 -1.26 -3.65
C HIS A 70 -8.89 -0.74 -2.64
N PHE A 71 -9.31 0.21 -1.83
CA PHE A 71 -8.48 0.72 -0.75
C PHE A 71 -9.32 0.86 0.51
N ASP A 72 -8.88 0.23 1.57
CA ASP A 72 -9.58 0.24 2.85
C ASP A 72 -8.75 0.99 3.88
N ALA A 73 -9.21 2.17 4.25
CA ALA A 73 -8.54 3.02 5.24
C ALA A 73 -9.32 3.08 6.55
N THR A 74 -10.23 2.14 6.78
CA THR A 74 -11.10 2.19 7.96
C THR A 74 -10.34 2.09 9.28
N THR A 75 -9.14 1.49 9.27
CA THR A 75 -8.30 1.39 10.45
C THR A 75 -7.20 2.45 10.51
N TYR A 76 -7.17 3.37 9.54
CA TYR A 76 -6.10 4.36 9.43
C TYR A 76 -6.49 5.64 10.15
N ASP A 77 -6.56 5.55 11.49
CA ASP A 77 -7.04 6.67 12.33
C ASP A 77 -6.12 7.88 12.31
N ARG A 78 -4.86 7.68 11.94
CA ARG A 78 -3.87 8.75 11.94
C ARG A 78 -3.68 9.41 10.57
N LEU A 79 -4.36 8.90 9.56
CA LEU A 79 -4.13 9.35 8.19
C LEU A 79 -4.59 10.80 7.99
N ILE A 80 -3.68 11.62 7.50
CA ILE A 80 -3.94 13.04 7.20
C ILE A 80 -3.91 13.27 5.70
N ASN A 81 -2.94 12.68 5.02
CA ASN A 81 -2.77 12.85 3.57
C ASN A 81 -2.73 11.49 2.89
N LEU A 82 -3.51 11.35 1.84
CA LEU A 82 -3.56 10.13 1.05
C LEU A 82 -3.59 10.48 -0.43
N SER A 83 -2.67 9.93 -1.20
CA SER A 83 -2.64 10.13 -2.65
C SER A 83 -2.81 8.79 -3.34
N LEU A 84 -3.81 8.68 -4.21
CA LEU A 84 -4.15 7.46 -4.92
C LEU A 84 -4.35 7.74 -6.42
N ASN A 85 -3.65 8.73 -6.95
CA ASN A 85 -3.78 9.11 -8.35
C ASN A 85 -3.28 8.00 -9.27
N SER A 86 -3.88 7.88 -10.45
CA SER A 86 -3.47 6.91 -11.45
C SER A 86 -3.54 5.47 -10.95
N ASN A 87 -4.63 5.15 -10.30
CA ASN A 87 -4.98 3.79 -9.93
C ASN A 87 -6.26 3.40 -10.66
N ALA A 88 -6.68 2.15 -10.49
CA ALA A 88 -7.90 1.65 -11.10
C ALA A 88 -9.00 1.48 -10.06
N LEU A 89 -9.11 2.41 -9.13
CA LEU A 89 -9.98 2.28 -7.97
C LEU A 89 -11.45 2.16 -8.33
N GLU A 90 -12.09 1.16 -7.79
CA GLU A 90 -13.52 0.93 -7.88
C GLU A 90 -14.23 1.24 -6.58
N SER A 91 -13.50 1.14 -5.46
CA SER A 91 -14.06 1.47 -4.15
C SER A 91 -13.00 1.93 -3.19
N ILE A 92 -13.37 2.85 -2.30
CA ILE A 92 -12.52 3.35 -1.23
C ILE A 92 -13.37 3.40 0.04
N ASN A 93 -12.82 2.89 1.14
CA ASN A 93 -13.46 2.97 2.45
C ASN A 93 -12.62 3.81 3.39
N PHE A 94 -13.24 4.75 4.07
CA PHE A 94 -12.57 5.62 5.02
C PHE A 94 -13.09 5.40 6.43
N PRO A 95 -12.32 5.79 7.46
CA PRO A 95 -12.81 5.73 8.83
C PRO A 95 -14.04 6.62 8.99
N GLN A 96 -14.98 6.18 9.81
CA GLN A 96 -16.15 6.98 10.14
C GLN A 96 -15.82 7.89 11.31
N GLY A 97 -16.17 9.11 11.17
CA GLY A 97 -15.92 10.06 12.22
C GLY A 97 -15.44 11.37 11.73
#